data_d9c1832b410b08993b5a57b130c7ed21
#
_entry.id   d9c1832b410b08993b5a57b130c7ed21
#
_cell.length_a   1.000
_cell.length_b   1.000
_cell.length_c   1.000
_cell.angle_alpha   90.00
_cell.angle_beta   90.00
_cell.angle_gamma   90.00
#
_symmetry.space_group_name_H-M   'P 1'
#
loop_
_entity.id
_entity.type
_entity.pdbx_description
1 polymer ?
#
loop_
_entity_poly.entity_id
_entity_poly.type
_entity_poly.pdbx_seq_one_letter_code
_entity_poly.pdbx_strand_id
1 'polypeptide(L)'
;MTGRLMTTHDHDPVGERIEALPGWRGDTLRRVRALIHEALPGVQESVKWAKATSPGVPVWEHAGIICTGESYARAVKLTFPRGASLRDPAGLFNASLDGNARRAIDLPEGATLDDAAFRELIRAAAAANEQAQAARKKPRLT
;
A
#
# COMPACT_ATOMS: atom_id res chain seq x y z
N MET A 1 -32.88 9.98 5.69
CA MET A 1 -32.28 9.57 5.61
C MET A 1 -31.70 8.94 5.23
N THR A 2 -31.61 9.05 4.93
CA THR A 2 -31.15 8.33 4.34
C THR A 2 -30.01 7.89 4.46
N GLY A 3 -29.54 8.05 4.41
CA GLY A 3 -28.29 7.61 4.22
C GLY A 3 -27.71 6.84 5.17
N ARG A 4 -27.94 6.94 6.02
CA ARG A 4 -27.34 6.32 6.82
C ARG A 4 -27.34 5.07 6.87
N LEU A 5 -28.11 4.68 6.39
CA LEU A 5 -28.16 3.39 6.25
C LEU A 5 -26.99 2.86 5.80
N MET A 6 -26.37 3.49 5.11
CA MET A 6 -25.29 3.03 4.58
C MET A 6 -24.25 2.81 5.49
N THR A 7 -24.35 3.24 6.67
CA THR A 7 -23.31 3.09 7.59
C THR A 7 -22.81 1.71 7.76
N THR A 8 -23.65 0.72 7.68
CA THR A 8 -23.15 -0.64 7.83
C THR A 8 -22.36 -1.05 6.62
N HIS A 9 -22.68 -0.47 5.47
CA HIS A 9 -21.91 -0.78 4.30
C HIS A 9 -20.68 0.09 4.21
N ASP A 10 -20.62 1.10 5.07
CA ASP A 10 -19.53 2.03 5.07
C ASP A 10 -18.42 1.63 6.00
N HIS A 11 -18.45 0.38 6.47
CA HIS A 11 -17.35 -0.09 7.30
C HIS A 11 -16.06 0.01 6.51
N ASP A 12 -15.09 0.71 7.07
CA ASP A 12 -13.86 1.07 6.38
C ASP A 12 -12.67 0.84 7.31
N PRO A 13 -12.23 -0.41 7.43
CA PRO A 13 -11.16 -0.73 8.37
C PRO A 13 -9.88 0.06 8.14
N VAL A 14 -9.50 0.26 6.87
CA VAL A 14 -8.29 1.02 6.57
C VAL A 14 -8.47 2.47 6.97
N GLY A 15 -9.62 3.06 6.64
CA GLY A 15 -9.89 4.44 7.04
C GLY A 15 -9.89 4.60 8.56
N GLU A 16 -10.51 3.66 9.26
CA GLU A 16 -10.53 3.71 10.72
C GLU A 16 -9.13 3.59 11.30
N ARG A 17 -8.32 2.70 10.74
CA ARG A 17 -6.96 2.50 11.19
C ARG A 17 -6.11 3.77 11.00
N ILE A 18 -6.29 4.44 9.87
CA ILE A 18 -5.58 5.69 9.58
C ILE A 18 -6.07 6.81 10.49
N GLU A 19 -7.39 6.91 10.69
CA GLU A 19 -7.96 7.94 11.55
C GLU A 19 -7.46 7.81 12.99
N ALA A 20 -7.08 6.63 13.41
CA ALA A 20 -6.55 6.43 14.75
C ALA A 20 -5.12 6.95 14.91
N LEU A 21 -4.47 7.35 13.83
CA LEU A 21 -3.11 7.89 13.87
C LEU A 21 -3.17 9.41 13.90
N PRO A 22 -2.78 10.02 15.02
CA PRO A 22 -2.81 11.48 15.09
C PRO A 22 -1.63 12.09 14.34
N GLY A 23 -1.84 13.32 13.89
CA GLY A 23 -0.77 14.14 13.34
C GLY A 23 -0.26 13.67 11.99
N TRP A 24 1.03 13.85 11.79
CA TRP A 24 1.63 13.70 10.46
C TRP A 24 1.60 12.27 9.92
N ARG A 25 1.58 11.27 10.80
CA ARG A 25 1.52 9.88 10.34
C ARG A 25 0.20 9.58 9.67
N GLY A 26 -0.89 10.01 10.30
CA GLY A 26 -2.22 9.85 9.70
C GLY A 26 -2.34 10.65 8.42
N ASP A 27 -1.84 11.88 8.42
CA ASP A 27 -1.89 12.72 7.21
C ASP A 27 -1.11 12.08 6.07
N THR A 28 0.06 11.53 6.37
CA THR A 28 0.89 10.87 5.36
C THR A 28 0.16 9.67 4.77
N LEU A 29 -0.43 8.83 5.62
CA LEU A 29 -1.14 7.65 5.13
C LEU A 29 -2.41 8.00 4.39
N ARG A 30 -3.11 9.08 4.77
CA ARG A 30 -4.27 9.54 4.00
C ARG A 30 -3.85 9.93 2.59
N ARG A 31 -2.74 10.63 2.47
CA ARG A 31 -2.23 11.02 1.15
C ARG A 31 -1.82 9.82 0.34
N VAL A 32 -1.09 8.89 0.94
CA VAL A 32 -0.69 7.65 0.27
C VAL A 32 -1.91 6.89 -0.23
N ARG A 33 -2.92 6.76 0.60
CA ARG A 33 -4.15 6.08 0.24
C ARG A 33 -4.81 6.73 -0.96
N ALA A 34 -4.90 8.05 -0.95
CA ALA A 34 -5.51 8.78 -2.05
C ALA A 34 -4.76 8.54 -3.37
N LEU A 35 -3.43 8.57 -3.32
CA LEU A 35 -2.62 8.34 -4.52
C LEU A 35 -2.77 6.92 -5.04
N ILE A 36 -2.85 5.94 -4.14
CA ILE A 36 -3.04 4.56 -4.54
C ILE A 36 -4.39 4.39 -5.25
N HIS A 37 -5.44 4.99 -4.70
CA HIS A 37 -6.77 4.90 -5.33
C HIS A 37 -6.81 5.64 -6.67
N GLU A 38 -6.07 6.74 -6.80
CA GLU A 38 -5.98 7.43 -8.08
C GLU A 38 -5.29 6.57 -9.14
N ALA A 39 -4.22 5.90 -8.72
CA ALA A 39 -3.46 5.06 -9.64
C ALA A 39 -4.21 3.79 -10.01
N LEU A 40 -4.99 3.25 -9.08
CA LEU A 40 -5.59 1.94 -9.21
C LEU A 40 -6.99 1.95 -8.57
N PRO A 41 -7.98 2.49 -9.28
CA PRO A 41 -9.32 2.67 -8.69
C PRO A 41 -9.97 1.39 -8.15
N GLY A 42 -9.58 0.24 -8.66
CA GLY A 42 -10.14 -1.02 -8.18
C GLY A 42 -9.33 -1.69 -7.09
N VAL A 43 -8.39 -0.99 -6.49
CA VAL A 43 -7.52 -1.58 -5.47
C VAL A 43 -8.34 -2.09 -4.29
N GLN A 44 -7.95 -3.24 -3.76
CA GLN A 44 -8.58 -3.79 -2.56
C GLN A 44 -7.79 -3.38 -1.34
N GLU A 45 -8.50 -3.10 -0.27
CA GLU A 45 -7.89 -2.65 0.98
C GLU A 45 -8.30 -3.55 2.12
N SER A 46 -7.37 -3.78 3.04
CA SER A 46 -7.68 -4.50 4.27
C SER A 46 -6.71 -4.09 5.36
N VAL A 47 -7.03 -4.47 6.59
CA VAL A 47 -6.10 -4.32 7.72
C VAL A 47 -5.71 -5.74 8.10
N LYS A 48 -4.43 -6.02 8.10
CA LYS A 48 -3.92 -7.36 8.40
C LYS A 48 -3.03 -7.35 9.62
N TRP A 49 -2.85 -8.53 10.16
CA TRP A 49 -1.94 -8.78 11.29
C TRP A 49 -2.31 -8.05 12.57
N ALA A 50 -3.61 -7.76 12.74
CA ALA A 50 -4.10 -7.22 14.00
C ALA A 50 -4.03 -8.31 15.07
N LYS A 51 -3.67 -7.92 16.27
CA LYS A 51 -3.64 -8.83 17.41
C LYS A 51 -3.76 -8.01 18.69
N ALA A 52 -3.78 -8.68 19.84
CA ALA A 52 -4.03 -8.00 21.11
C ALA A 52 -3.08 -6.82 21.35
N THR A 53 -1.85 -6.92 20.83
CA THR A 53 -0.84 -5.88 21.07
C THR A 53 -0.62 -4.96 19.86
N SER A 54 -1.39 -5.14 18.78
CA SER A 54 -1.20 -4.34 17.58
C SER A 54 -2.52 -4.19 16.83
N PRO A 55 -2.88 -2.97 16.45
CA PRO A 55 -4.13 -2.74 15.72
C PRO A 55 -4.07 -3.17 14.25
N GLY A 56 -2.93 -3.66 13.78
CA GLY A 56 -2.81 -4.10 12.41
C GLY A 56 -2.31 -3.02 11.47
N VAL A 57 -2.17 -3.39 10.22
CA VAL A 57 -1.50 -2.58 9.21
C VAL A 57 -2.38 -2.46 7.97
N PRO A 58 -2.55 -1.26 7.41
CA PRO A 58 -3.22 -1.11 6.12
C PRO A 58 -2.47 -1.85 5.04
N VAL A 59 -3.20 -2.58 4.20
CA VAL A 59 -2.65 -3.36 3.10
C VAL A 59 -3.45 -3.07 1.85
N TRP A 60 -2.76 -2.81 0.74
CA TRP A 60 -3.37 -2.60 -0.55
C TRP A 60 -3.01 -3.75 -1.47
N GLU A 61 -4.03 -4.29 -2.13
CA GLU A 61 -3.89 -5.51 -2.92
C GLU A 61 -4.52 -5.39 -4.29
N HIS A 62 -3.87 -6.03 -5.25
CA HIS A 62 -4.39 -6.25 -6.59
C HIS A 62 -3.62 -7.43 -7.15
N ALA A 63 -4.30 -8.58 -7.28
CA ALA A 63 -3.66 -9.83 -7.69
C ALA A 63 -2.49 -10.19 -6.76
N GLY A 64 -2.62 -9.83 -5.49
CA GLY A 64 -1.60 -10.01 -4.48
C GLY A 64 -1.29 -8.68 -3.82
N ILE A 65 -0.47 -8.69 -2.79
CA ILE A 65 -0.16 -7.46 -2.06
C ILE A 65 0.66 -6.53 -2.93
N ILE A 66 0.21 -5.28 -3.06
CA ILE A 66 0.97 -4.22 -3.69
C ILE A 66 1.92 -3.61 -2.68
N CYS A 67 1.37 -3.13 -1.58
CA CYS A 67 2.20 -2.58 -0.50
C CYS A 67 1.42 -2.55 0.80
N THR A 68 2.18 -2.37 1.89
CA THR A 68 1.64 -2.19 3.22
C THR A 68 2.08 -0.83 3.74
N GLY A 69 1.29 -0.26 4.66
CA GLY A 69 1.62 1.04 5.25
C GLY A 69 1.77 0.93 6.75
N GLU A 70 3.01 0.91 7.22
CA GLU A 70 3.29 0.84 8.64
C GLU A 70 3.67 2.20 9.18
N SER A 71 3.25 2.50 10.40
CA SER A 71 3.61 3.75 11.04
C SER A 71 4.56 3.49 12.19
N TYR A 72 5.68 4.18 12.18
CA TYR A 72 6.69 4.11 13.23
C TYR A 72 6.89 5.50 13.82
N ALA A 73 7.65 5.56 14.90
CA ALA A 73 7.87 6.85 15.56
C ALA A 73 8.48 7.88 14.63
N ARG A 74 9.36 7.47 13.73
CA ARG A 74 10.10 8.40 12.88
C ARG A 74 9.76 8.35 11.41
N ALA A 75 8.92 7.42 11.00
CA ALA A 75 8.61 7.30 9.58
C ALA A 75 7.34 6.50 9.37
N VAL A 76 6.67 6.80 8.28
CA VAL A 76 5.69 5.88 7.69
C VAL A 76 6.47 5.06 6.67
N LYS A 77 6.34 3.74 6.76
CA LYS A 77 7.07 2.84 5.87
C LYS A 77 6.09 2.14 4.94
N LEU A 78 6.34 2.28 3.65
CA LEU A 78 5.54 1.59 2.62
C LEU A 78 6.40 0.45 2.09
N THR A 79 6.00 -0.78 2.34
CA THR A 79 6.77 -1.96 1.93
C THR A 79 6.11 -2.62 0.73
N PHE A 80 6.89 -2.82 -0.31
CA PHE A 80 6.45 -3.45 -1.55
C PHE A 80 7.08 -4.85 -1.62
N PRO A 81 6.30 -5.92 -1.47
CA PRO A 81 6.86 -7.28 -1.44
C PRO A 81 7.62 -7.65 -2.71
N ARG A 82 7.23 -7.09 -3.86
CA ARG A 82 7.91 -7.34 -5.12
C ARG A 82 8.76 -6.17 -5.58
N GLY A 83 9.09 -5.27 -4.66
CA GLY A 83 9.77 -4.02 -5.02
C GLY A 83 11.06 -4.22 -5.80
N ALA A 84 11.81 -5.28 -5.50
CA ALA A 84 13.08 -5.52 -6.18
C ALA A 84 12.92 -5.76 -7.69
N SER A 85 11.74 -6.21 -8.13
CA SER A 85 11.50 -6.47 -9.54
C SER A 85 10.86 -5.28 -10.26
N LEU A 86 10.62 -4.19 -9.56
CA LEU A 86 9.96 -3.03 -10.15
C LEU A 86 10.98 -2.01 -10.62
N ARG A 87 10.67 -1.36 -11.74
CA ARG A 87 11.46 -0.22 -12.15
C ARG A 87 11.10 0.96 -11.27
N ASP A 88 12.10 1.68 -10.85
CA ASP A 88 11.93 2.82 -9.96
C ASP A 88 12.81 3.97 -10.49
N PRO A 89 12.46 4.52 -11.65
CA PRO A 89 13.31 5.53 -12.26
C PRO A 89 13.43 6.81 -11.43
N ALA A 90 12.45 7.10 -10.60
CA ALA A 90 12.49 8.29 -9.75
C ALA A 90 13.24 8.05 -8.44
N GLY A 91 13.66 6.81 -8.19
CA GLY A 91 14.41 6.50 -6.98
C GLY A 91 13.60 6.64 -5.71
N LEU A 92 12.34 6.19 -5.73
CA LEU A 92 11.48 6.31 -4.56
C LEU A 92 11.86 5.34 -3.45
N PHE A 93 12.32 4.13 -3.80
CA PHE A 93 12.73 3.17 -2.78
C PHE A 93 13.97 3.67 -2.08
N ASN A 94 13.88 3.81 -0.77
CA ASN A 94 14.99 4.31 0.04
C ASN A 94 15.25 3.46 1.27
N ALA A 95 14.62 2.29 1.37
CA ALA A 95 14.80 1.39 2.49
C ALA A 95 14.65 -0.04 2.01
N SER A 96 15.16 -0.98 2.80
CA SER A 96 15.13 -2.41 2.48
C SER A 96 15.80 -2.73 1.15
N LEU A 97 16.86 -1.98 0.84
CA LEU A 97 17.49 -2.08 -0.48
C LEU A 97 18.30 -3.36 -0.67
N ASP A 98 18.60 -4.07 0.42
CA ASP A 98 19.35 -5.32 0.36
C ASP A 98 18.45 -6.56 0.30
N GLY A 99 17.14 -6.37 0.35
CA GLY A 99 16.23 -7.51 0.32
C GLY A 99 16.23 -8.20 -1.05
N ASN A 100 15.99 -9.50 -1.05
CA ASN A 100 15.90 -10.24 -2.31
C ASN A 100 14.68 -9.84 -3.12
N ALA A 101 13.57 -9.56 -2.47
CA ALA A 101 12.31 -9.23 -3.14
C ALA A 101 11.73 -7.90 -2.70
N ARG A 102 11.84 -7.59 -1.43
CA ARG A 102 11.19 -6.41 -0.86
C ARG A 102 11.97 -5.14 -1.08
N ARG A 103 11.25 -4.05 -1.26
CA ARG A 103 11.80 -2.70 -1.19
C ARG A 103 10.83 -1.85 -0.40
N ALA A 104 11.29 -0.77 0.17
CA ALA A 104 10.42 0.09 0.96
C ALA A 104 10.71 1.56 0.71
N ILE A 105 9.68 2.37 0.99
CA ILE A 105 9.80 3.82 1.00
C ILE A 105 9.55 4.26 2.42
N ASP A 106 10.55 4.90 3.03
CA ASP A 106 10.40 5.51 4.34
C ASP A 106 10.07 6.99 4.15
N LEU A 107 8.99 7.42 4.77
CA LEU A 107 8.53 8.81 4.71
C LEU A 107 8.58 9.40 6.11
N PRO A 108 9.65 10.13 6.45
CA PRO A 108 9.70 10.83 7.74
C PRO A 108 8.76 12.03 7.73
N GLU A 109 8.56 12.62 8.89
CA GLU A 109 7.72 13.81 9.01
C GLU A 109 8.21 14.89 8.06
N GLY A 110 7.28 15.48 7.30
CA GLY A 110 7.63 16.53 6.35
C GLY A 110 8.17 16.05 5.02
N ALA A 111 8.29 14.74 4.84
CA ALA A 111 8.77 14.23 3.56
C ALA A 111 7.78 14.55 2.46
N THR A 112 8.31 14.86 1.28
CA THR A 112 7.48 15.05 0.09
C THR A 112 7.55 13.77 -0.73
N LEU A 113 6.42 13.39 -1.30
CA LEU A 113 6.34 12.23 -2.16
C LEU A 113 5.97 12.73 -3.55
N ASP A 114 6.74 12.31 -4.56
CA ASP A 114 6.43 12.67 -5.93
C ASP A 114 5.17 11.91 -6.34
N ASP A 115 4.06 12.62 -6.45
CA ASP A 115 2.75 12.03 -6.69
C ASP A 115 2.71 11.22 -7.98
N ALA A 116 3.21 11.79 -9.06
CA ALA A 116 3.16 11.12 -10.36
C ALA A 116 4.05 9.88 -10.36
N ALA A 117 5.24 9.99 -9.82
CA ALA A 117 6.14 8.85 -9.73
C ALA A 117 5.56 7.75 -8.86
N PHE A 118 4.93 8.12 -7.76
CA PHE A 118 4.34 7.13 -6.87
C PHE A 118 3.16 6.41 -7.55
N ARG A 119 2.31 7.16 -8.25
CA ARG A 119 1.20 6.52 -8.97
C ARG A 119 1.73 5.53 -10.02
N GLU A 120 2.81 5.89 -10.72
CA GLU A 120 3.41 4.98 -11.70
C GLU A 120 3.96 3.73 -11.02
N LEU A 121 4.58 3.88 -9.85
CA LEU A 121 5.09 2.74 -9.12
C LEU A 121 3.97 1.80 -8.70
N ILE A 122 2.84 2.35 -8.26
CA ILE A 122 1.68 1.54 -7.89
C ILE A 122 1.16 0.75 -9.11
N ARG A 123 1.08 1.41 -10.27
CA ARG A 123 0.64 0.73 -11.49
C ARG A 123 1.62 -0.37 -11.90
N ALA A 124 2.91 -0.11 -11.75
CA ALA A 124 3.93 -1.12 -12.04
C ALA A 124 3.80 -2.32 -11.12
N ALA A 125 3.54 -2.07 -9.84
CA ALA A 125 3.36 -3.15 -8.88
C ALA A 125 2.12 -3.98 -9.21
N ALA A 126 1.02 -3.34 -9.61
CA ALA A 126 -0.19 -4.04 -10.02
C ALA A 126 0.09 -4.92 -11.24
N ALA A 127 0.79 -4.38 -12.23
CA ALA A 127 1.12 -5.14 -13.45
C ALA A 127 2.02 -6.34 -13.13
N ALA A 128 2.99 -6.15 -12.24
CA ALA A 128 3.86 -7.25 -11.85
C ALA A 128 3.09 -8.36 -11.15
N ASN A 129 2.14 -7.98 -10.28
CA ASN A 129 1.31 -8.96 -9.61
C ASN A 129 0.42 -9.72 -10.60
N GLU A 130 -0.13 -9.01 -11.58
CA GLU A 130 -0.95 -9.66 -12.61
C GLU A 130 -0.13 -10.65 -13.41
N GLN A 131 1.08 -10.30 -13.77
CA GLN A 131 1.96 -11.19 -14.52
C GLN A 131 2.33 -12.41 -13.69
N ALA A 132 2.61 -12.24 -12.42
CA ALA A 132 2.93 -13.34 -11.54
C ALA A 132 1.73 -14.27 -11.37
N GLN A 133 0.53 -13.70 -11.25
CA GLN A 133 -0.68 -14.49 -11.12
C GLN A 133 -0.97 -15.27 -12.40
N ALA A 134 -0.80 -14.64 -13.55
CA ALA A 134 -1.01 -15.29 -14.84
C ALA A 134 -0.01 -16.44 -15.02
N ALA A 135 1.24 -16.25 -14.62
CA ALA A 135 2.25 -17.29 -14.74
C ALA A 135 1.89 -18.51 -13.88
N ARG A 136 1.36 -18.27 -12.68
CA ARG A 136 0.96 -19.38 -11.80
C ARG A 136 -0.25 -20.12 -12.32
N LYS A 137 -1.15 -19.44 -13.04
CA LYS A 137 -2.35 -20.06 -13.54
C LYS A 137 -2.17 -20.72 -14.90
N LYS A 138 -1.04 -20.44 -15.56
CA LYS A 138 -0.82 -20.97 -16.89
C LYS A 138 -0.69 -22.48 -16.82
N PRO A 139 -1.39 -23.24 -17.65
CA PRO A 139 -1.28 -24.68 -17.64
C PRO A 139 0.13 -25.12 -17.94
N ARG A 140 0.58 -26.16 -17.24
CA ARG A 140 1.89 -26.70 -17.49
C ARG A 140 1.82 -27.50 -18.78
N LEU A 141 2.71 -27.19 -19.68
CA LEU A 141 2.80 -27.95 -20.92
C LEU A 141 3.69 -29.14 -20.68
N THR A 142 3.28 -30.31 -21.10
CA THR A 142 4.09 -31.51 -20.92
C THR A 142 4.39 -32.13 -22.25
#